data_17d4f2258ee6ff272721f9730b56d875
#
_entry.id   17d4f2258ee6ff272721f9730b56d875
#
_cell.length_a   1.000
_cell.length_b   1.000
_cell.length_c   1.000
_cell.angle_alpha   90.00
_cell.angle_beta   90.00
_cell.angle_gamma   90.00
#
_symmetry.space_group_name_H-M   'P 1'
#
loop_
_entity.id
_entity.type
_entity.pdbx_description
1 polymer ?
#
loop_
_entity_poly.entity_id
_entity_poly.type
_entity_poly.pdbx_seq_one_letter_code
_entity_poly.pdbx_strand_id
1 'polypeptide(L)'
;MDASNSDEFYDKLKGQLADTAIWPSKYMYKFIVPTSGTAVTQIETIFDNTGAVITSKVSSKGAFTSLTIVVILKNPDAVVKKYKRVGLITGVISL
;
A
#
# COMPACT_ATOMS: atom_id res chain seq x y z
N MET A 1 -11.61 -1.16 -13.62
CA MET A 1 -12.42 -1.55 -12.45
C MET A 1 -13.17 -0.33 -11.97
N ASP A 2 -14.48 -0.45 -11.77
CA ASP A 2 -15.25 0.68 -11.29
C ASP A 2 -15.16 0.82 -9.76
N ALA A 3 -15.68 1.93 -9.23
CA ALA A 3 -15.58 2.24 -7.80
C ALA A 3 -16.31 1.23 -6.93
N SER A 4 -17.44 0.68 -7.37
CA SER A 4 -18.20 -0.28 -6.56
C SER A 4 -17.45 -1.61 -6.42
N ASN A 5 -16.76 -2.07 -7.47
CA ASN A 5 -15.92 -3.27 -7.37
C ASN A 5 -14.75 -3.06 -6.42
N SER A 6 -14.14 -1.86 -6.45
CA SER A 6 -13.07 -1.52 -5.52
C SER A 6 -13.56 -1.48 -4.08
N ASP A 7 -14.73 -0.90 -3.84
CA ASP A 7 -15.32 -0.83 -2.50
C ASP A 7 -15.66 -2.21 -1.96
N GLU A 8 -16.22 -3.09 -2.78
CA GLU A 8 -16.49 -4.47 -2.40
C GLU A 8 -15.21 -5.23 -2.05
N PHE A 9 -14.16 -5.05 -2.85
CA PHE A 9 -12.87 -5.66 -2.59
C PHE A 9 -12.30 -5.22 -1.24
N TYR A 10 -12.34 -3.91 -0.95
CA TYR A 10 -11.81 -3.38 0.30
C TYR A 10 -12.64 -3.79 1.51
N ASP A 11 -13.96 -3.88 1.38
CA ASP A 11 -14.82 -4.36 2.45
C ASP A 11 -14.51 -5.82 2.80
N LYS A 12 -14.32 -6.64 1.78
CA LYS A 12 -13.95 -8.04 1.97
C LYS A 12 -12.58 -8.16 2.63
N LEU A 13 -11.62 -7.35 2.19
CA LEU A 13 -10.28 -7.33 2.78
C LEU A 13 -10.34 -6.96 4.26
N LYS A 14 -11.13 -5.95 4.62
CA LYS A 14 -11.31 -5.56 6.03
C LYS A 14 -11.81 -6.72 6.88
N GLY A 15 -12.80 -7.44 6.38
CA GLY A 15 -13.33 -8.61 7.10
C GLY A 15 -12.28 -9.69 7.29
N GLN A 16 -11.52 -10.00 6.26
CA GLN A 16 -10.46 -10.99 6.33
C GLN A 16 -9.36 -10.58 7.32
N LEU A 17 -8.96 -9.32 7.32
CA LEU A 17 -7.95 -8.80 8.23
C LEU A 17 -8.43 -8.84 9.68
N ALA A 18 -9.69 -8.52 9.93
CA ALA A 18 -10.28 -8.58 11.26
C ALA A 18 -10.28 -10.01 11.80
N ASP A 19 -10.52 -11.00 10.92
CA ASP A 19 -10.60 -12.41 11.31
C ASP A 19 -9.24 -13.05 11.52
N THR A 20 -8.20 -12.57 10.85
CA THR A 20 -6.89 -13.26 10.79
C THR A 20 -5.81 -12.63 11.64
N ALA A 21 -6.03 -11.47 12.24
CA ALA A 21 -5.03 -10.81 13.06
C ALA A 21 -5.66 -10.13 14.27
N ILE A 22 -4.83 -9.94 15.30
CA ILE A 22 -5.20 -9.16 16.48
C ILE A 22 -4.61 -7.76 16.29
N TRP A 23 -5.41 -6.72 16.44
CA TRP A 23 -4.99 -5.34 16.17
C TRP A 23 -4.71 -4.58 17.48
N PRO A 24 -3.70 -3.68 17.51
CA PRO A 24 -2.82 -3.28 16.40
C PRO A 24 -1.94 -4.41 15.88
N SER A 25 -1.61 -4.35 14.60
CA SER A 25 -0.84 -5.41 13.98
C SER A 25 0.13 -4.83 12.95
N LYS A 26 1.23 -5.53 12.72
CA LYS A 26 2.17 -5.21 11.67
C LYS A 26 1.56 -5.64 10.34
N TYR A 27 1.64 -4.76 9.34
CA TYR A 27 1.15 -5.06 7.99
C TYR A 27 2.24 -4.73 6.97
N MET A 28 2.35 -5.55 5.93
CA MET A 28 3.31 -5.34 4.86
C MET A 28 2.59 -5.05 3.56
N TYR A 29 2.91 -3.89 2.96
CA TYR A 29 2.47 -3.52 1.63
C TYR A 29 3.59 -3.78 0.62
N LYS A 30 3.21 -4.20 -0.59
CA LYS A 30 4.15 -4.27 -1.71
C LYS A 30 3.55 -3.57 -2.91
N PHE A 31 4.27 -2.59 -3.43
CA PHE A 31 3.86 -1.83 -4.61
C PHE A 31 4.96 -1.81 -5.64
N ILE A 32 4.56 -1.84 -6.91
CA ILE A 32 5.49 -1.62 -8.03
C ILE A 32 5.07 -0.33 -8.71
N VAL A 33 6.03 0.57 -8.91
CA VAL A 33 5.78 1.87 -9.50
C VAL A 33 6.83 2.17 -10.57
N PRO A 34 6.51 3.06 -11.54
CA PRO A 34 7.54 3.57 -12.46
C PRO A 34 8.64 4.27 -11.66
N THR A 35 9.90 4.01 -12.03
CA THR A 35 11.04 4.65 -11.37
C THR A 35 11.08 6.15 -11.66
N SER A 36 10.78 6.52 -12.91
CA SER A 36 10.69 7.93 -13.29
C SER A 36 9.39 8.55 -12.78
N GLY A 37 9.39 9.87 -12.59
CA GLY A 37 8.23 10.58 -12.07
C GLY A 37 8.21 10.65 -10.56
N THR A 38 7.02 10.84 -9.97
CA THR A 38 6.87 11.16 -8.55
C THR A 38 6.19 10.06 -7.73
N ALA A 39 5.90 8.90 -8.32
CA ALA A 39 5.15 7.86 -7.62
C ALA A 39 5.84 7.38 -6.34
N VAL A 40 7.17 7.16 -6.40
CA VAL A 40 7.93 6.74 -5.21
C VAL A 40 7.78 7.77 -4.09
N THR A 41 8.02 9.04 -4.41
CA THR A 41 7.92 10.12 -3.42
C THR A 41 6.50 10.26 -2.87
N GLN A 42 5.49 10.13 -3.72
CA GLN A 42 4.09 10.18 -3.28
C GLN A 42 3.76 9.07 -2.29
N ILE A 43 4.23 7.84 -2.55
CA ILE A 43 4.01 6.73 -1.63
C ILE A 43 4.73 6.97 -0.31
N GLU A 44 5.98 7.42 -0.35
CA GLU A 44 6.73 7.76 0.86
C GLU A 44 5.98 8.79 1.70
N THR A 45 5.42 9.80 1.06
CA THR A 45 4.64 10.85 1.74
C THR A 45 3.39 10.27 2.43
N ILE A 46 2.71 9.32 1.79
CA ILE A 46 1.53 8.67 2.37
C ILE A 46 1.85 7.97 3.68
N PHE A 47 3.06 7.45 3.82
CA PHE A 47 3.50 6.73 5.02
C PHE A 47 4.37 7.56 5.96
N ASP A 48 4.50 8.87 5.71
CA ASP A 48 5.23 9.77 6.61
C ASP A 48 4.61 9.77 8.01
N ASN A 49 5.47 9.85 9.02
CA ASN A 49 5.07 9.95 10.43
C ASN A 49 4.27 8.76 10.94
N THR A 50 4.36 7.61 10.25
CA THR A 50 3.66 6.38 10.67
C THR A 50 4.58 5.39 11.36
N GLY A 51 5.88 5.63 11.35
CA GLY A 51 6.87 4.66 11.81
C GLY A 51 7.12 3.54 10.80
N ALA A 52 6.65 3.69 9.58
CA ALA A 52 6.83 2.68 8.53
C ALA A 52 8.30 2.52 8.14
N VAL A 53 8.71 1.28 7.91
CA VAL A 53 10.01 0.97 7.32
C VAL A 53 9.79 0.70 5.83
N ILE A 54 10.40 1.51 4.99
CA ILE A 54 10.25 1.42 3.53
C ILE A 54 11.55 0.95 2.92
N THR A 55 11.50 -0.16 2.19
CA THR A 55 12.63 -0.71 1.45
C THR A 55 12.29 -0.63 -0.03
N SER A 56 13.23 -0.15 -0.84
CA SER A 56 13.03 -0.03 -2.29
C SER A 56 14.04 -0.84 -3.05
N LYS A 57 13.64 -1.36 -4.21
CA LYS A 57 14.51 -2.07 -5.11
C LYS A 57 14.17 -1.71 -6.55
N VAL A 58 15.14 -1.18 -7.29
CA VAL A 58 14.98 -0.83 -8.70
C VAL A 58 15.12 -2.10 -9.54
N SER A 59 14.28 -2.25 -10.57
CA SER A 59 14.35 -3.38 -11.48
C SER A 59 15.67 -3.36 -12.26
N SER A 60 16.03 -4.52 -12.84
CA SER A 60 17.32 -4.67 -13.56
C SER A 60 17.51 -3.67 -14.69
N LYS A 61 16.41 -3.25 -15.34
CA LYS A 61 16.47 -2.27 -16.43
C LYS A 61 16.16 -0.85 -15.95
N GLY A 62 15.89 -0.66 -14.69
CA GLY A 62 15.63 0.65 -14.09
C GLY A 62 14.25 1.25 -14.35
N ALA A 63 13.37 0.54 -15.08
CA ALA A 63 12.06 1.09 -15.46
C ALA A 63 11.08 1.13 -14.28
N PHE A 64 11.19 0.18 -13.36
CA PHE A 64 10.26 0.04 -12.23
C PHE A 64 11.00 -0.06 -10.91
N THR A 65 10.34 0.40 -9.87
CA THR A 65 10.84 0.29 -8.49
C THR A 65 9.80 -0.46 -7.66
N SER A 66 10.23 -1.49 -6.94
CA SER A 66 9.37 -2.16 -5.97
C SER A 66 9.57 -1.54 -4.60
N LEU A 67 8.47 -1.31 -3.88
CA LEU A 67 8.47 -0.76 -2.54
C LEU A 67 7.85 -1.78 -1.59
N THR A 68 8.59 -2.13 -0.55
CA THR A 68 8.08 -2.95 0.55
C THR A 68 7.95 -2.05 1.76
N ILE A 69 6.74 -1.96 2.31
CA ILE A 69 6.43 -1.04 3.40
C ILE A 69 5.88 -1.86 4.57
N VAL A 70 6.61 -1.86 5.67
CA VAL A 70 6.20 -2.55 6.89
C VAL A 70 5.82 -1.50 7.92
N VAL A 71 4.59 -1.57 8.42
CA VAL A 71 4.06 -0.56 9.32
C VAL A 71 3.08 -1.20 10.31
N ILE A 72 3.07 -0.70 11.55
CA ILE A 72 2.10 -1.12 12.56
C ILE A 72 0.87 -0.24 12.41
N LEU A 73 -0.29 -0.87 12.20
CA LEU A 73 -1.56 -0.17 12.02
C LEU A 73 -2.56 -0.62 13.09
N LYS A 74 -3.43 0.28 13.48
CA LYS A 74 -4.30 0.05 14.64
C LYS A 74 -5.52 -0.82 14.36
N ASN A 75 -5.94 -0.92 13.10
CA ASN A 75 -7.12 -1.69 12.72
C ASN A 75 -7.16 -1.92 11.20
N PRO A 76 -8.06 -2.82 10.72
CA PRO A 76 -8.21 -3.06 9.28
C PRO A 76 -8.60 -1.83 8.46
N ASP A 77 -9.38 -0.91 9.02
CA ASP A 77 -9.74 0.33 8.32
C ASP A 77 -8.50 1.15 7.97
N ALA A 78 -7.52 1.21 8.86
CA ALA A 78 -6.27 1.93 8.62
C ALA A 78 -5.50 1.31 7.45
N VAL A 79 -5.51 -0.02 7.32
CA VAL A 79 -4.89 -0.72 6.19
C VAL A 79 -5.55 -0.30 4.88
N VAL A 80 -6.86 -0.34 4.83
CA VAL A 80 -7.63 0.00 3.62
C VAL A 80 -7.47 1.46 3.23
N LYS A 81 -7.44 2.36 4.20
CA LYS A 81 -7.21 3.79 3.93
C LYS A 81 -5.92 4.03 3.17
N LYS A 82 -4.84 3.35 3.56
CA LYS A 82 -3.56 3.48 2.86
C LYS A 82 -3.64 2.94 1.44
N TYR A 83 -4.28 1.79 1.24
CA TYR A 83 -4.48 1.25 -0.10
C TYR A 83 -5.23 2.23 -1.00
N LYS A 84 -6.30 2.85 -0.48
CA LYS A 84 -7.10 3.81 -1.26
C LYS A 84 -6.28 5.04 -1.66
N ARG A 85 -5.46 5.55 -0.74
CA ARG A 85 -4.59 6.70 -1.03
C ARG A 85 -3.55 6.37 -2.09
N VAL A 86 -2.89 5.21 -1.96
CA VAL A 86 -1.90 4.77 -2.94
C VAL A 86 -2.57 4.51 -4.29
N GLY A 87 -3.79 3.98 -4.29
CA GLY A 87 -4.54 3.71 -5.51
C GLY A 87 -4.87 4.94 -6.36
N LEU A 88 -4.77 6.14 -5.79
CA LEU A 88 -4.95 7.39 -6.54
C LEU A 88 -3.71 7.77 -7.35
N ILE A 89 -2.59 7.12 -7.13
CA ILE A 89 -1.33 7.40 -7.83
C ILE A 89 -1.33 6.64 -9.15
N THR A 90 -1.06 7.35 -10.25
CA THR A 90 -1.02 6.72 -11.59
C THR A 90 0.15 5.75 -11.69
N GLY A 91 -0.11 4.57 -12.25
CA GLY A 91 0.92 3.59 -12.57
C GLY A 91 1.33 2.66 -11.44
N VAL A 92 0.65 2.70 -10.30
CA VAL A 92 0.93 1.82 -9.17
C VAL A 92 0.31 0.44 -9.39
N ILE A 93 1.11 -0.60 -9.15
CA ILE A 93 0.64 -1.98 -9.11
C ILE A 93 0.79 -2.46 -7.67
N SER A 94 -0.31 -2.93 -7.09
CA SER A 94 -0.31 -3.51 -5.75
C SER A 94 -0.15 -5.03 -5.85
N LEU A 95 0.73 -5.57 -5.06
CA LEU A 95 0.98 -7.02 -5.02
C LEU A 95 0.33 -7.67 -3.82
#